data_60b75ef94ce99fe5ec402e51c9a919a7
#
_entry.id   60b75ef94ce99fe5ec402e51c9a919a7
#
_cell.length_a   1.000
_cell.length_b   1.000
_cell.length_c   1.000
_cell.angle_alpha   90.00
_cell.angle_beta   90.00
_cell.angle_gamma   90.00
#
_symmetry.space_group_name_H-M   'P 1'
#
loop_
_entity.id
_entity.type
_entity.pdbx_description
1 polymer ?
#
loop_
_entity_poly.entity_id
_entity_poly.type
_entity_poly.pdbx_seq_one_letter_code
_entity_poly.pdbx_strand_id
1 'polypeptide(L)'
;MIKGNFDTLRNVKEVELMNMPRIVQCRLPNAFKCMEVLKMEYVGRMKELAELRKWEKKKVVIACKNDWDGIDVNLVVEIVVSNGCCEEGVRVVDLSGCVSLRELRVGSDCFEMTDELRLIGLKELERVVIGNGCFTEYKNSIGNNPDRHFYVKKCARLRELKIGCYSFSDYTVCEIENVPSLEVIEMGEWKEDSCNFYHASLELKSDSQRLK
;
A
#
# COMPACT_ATOMS: atom_id res chain seq x y z
N MET A 1 -9.64 -33.51 11.08
CA MET A 1 -9.88 -32.18 11.66
C MET A 1 -8.64 -31.81 12.44
N ILE A 2 -7.86 -30.82 11.96
CA ILE A 2 -6.67 -30.34 12.68
C ILE A 2 -7.19 -29.44 13.79
N LYS A 3 -7.12 -29.90 15.05
CA LYS A 3 -7.38 -29.09 16.23
C LYS A 3 -6.03 -28.67 16.79
N GLY A 4 -5.65 -27.42 16.64
CA GLY A 4 -4.43 -26.84 17.20
C GLY A 4 -4.69 -25.42 17.70
N ASN A 5 -3.79 -24.92 18.55
CA ASN A 5 -3.81 -23.54 18.96
C ASN A 5 -3.34 -22.67 17.75
N PHE A 6 -4.29 -22.00 17.09
CA PHE A 6 -4.07 -21.29 15.83
C PHE A 6 -3.26 -20.00 15.98
N ASP A 7 -2.97 -19.57 17.20
CA ASP A 7 -2.10 -18.38 17.40
C ASP A 7 -0.66 -18.59 16.93
N THR A 8 -0.21 -19.84 16.86
CA THR A 8 1.14 -20.19 16.38
C THR A 8 1.27 -20.09 14.85
N LEU A 9 0.15 -20.03 14.10
CA LEU A 9 0.14 -20.04 12.64
C LEU A 9 0.07 -18.63 12.02
N ARG A 10 0.09 -17.59 12.83
CA ARG A 10 -0.01 -16.19 12.35
C ARG A 10 1.12 -15.76 11.43
N ASN A 11 2.28 -16.39 11.55
CA ASN A 11 3.49 -16.08 10.78
C ASN A 11 3.77 -17.07 9.65
N VAL A 12 2.85 -17.99 9.37
CA VAL A 12 3.02 -18.94 8.27
C VAL A 12 2.90 -18.17 6.94
N LYS A 13 3.97 -18.23 6.16
CA LYS A 13 4.08 -17.56 4.85
C LYS A 13 3.73 -18.47 3.69
N GLU A 14 3.93 -19.75 3.85
CA GLU A 14 3.71 -20.74 2.81
C GLU A 14 2.91 -21.91 3.36
N VAL A 15 1.90 -22.34 2.61
CA VAL A 15 1.13 -23.55 2.88
C VAL A 15 1.14 -24.39 1.60
N GLU A 16 1.59 -25.62 1.72
CA GLU A 16 1.56 -26.61 0.66
C GLU A 16 0.56 -27.72 1.01
N LEU A 17 -0.40 -27.97 0.14
CA LEU A 17 -1.34 -29.09 0.22
C LEU A 17 -1.08 -29.99 -0.97
N MET A 18 -0.46 -31.16 -0.73
CA MET A 18 -0.04 -32.06 -1.80
C MET A 18 -0.52 -33.47 -1.54
N ASN A 19 -0.91 -34.18 -2.60
CA ASN A 19 -1.29 -35.59 -2.55
C ASN A 19 -2.39 -35.93 -1.52
N MET A 20 -3.42 -35.08 -1.45
CA MET A 20 -4.56 -35.26 -0.54
C MET A 20 -5.87 -35.61 -1.30
N PRO A 21 -5.97 -36.76 -2.00
CA PRO A 21 -7.07 -37.04 -2.93
C PRO A 21 -8.43 -37.25 -2.24
N ARG A 22 -8.45 -37.43 -0.91
CA ARG A 22 -9.68 -37.67 -0.13
C ARG A 22 -10.18 -36.43 0.59
N ILE A 23 -9.49 -35.31 0.47
CA ILE A 23 -9.94 -34.07 1.09
C ILE A 23 -11.18 -33.55 0.36
N VAL A 24 -12.28 -33.36 1.07
CA VAL A 24 -13.53 -32.82 0.53
C VAL A 24 -13.82 -31.40 1.03
N GLN A 25 -13.20 -31.01 2.13
CA GLN A 25 -13.32 -29.68 2.72
C GLN A 25 -12.06 -29.33 3.50
N CYS A 26 -11.52 -28.14 3.26
CA CYS A 26 -10.45 -27.53 4.05
C CYS A 26 -10.86 -26.09 4.40
N ARG A 27 -10.93 -25.79 5.69
CA ARG A 27 -11.15 -24.43 6.17
C ARG A 27 -9.87 -23.93 6.83
N LEU A 28 -9.24 -22.95 6.22
CA LEU A 28 -8.10 -22.27 6.80
C LEU A 28 -8.63 -21.12 7.69
N PRO A 29 -8.21 -21.02 8.97
CA PRO A 29 -8.67 -19.96 9.84
C PRO A 29 -8.11 -18.60 9.42
N ASN A 30 -8.78 -17.52 9.79
CA ASN A 30 -8.34 -16.14 9.57
C ASN A 30 -6.96 -15.81 10.16
N ALA A 31 -6.36 -16.74 10.90
CA ALA A 31 -5.01 -16.62 11.44
C ALA A 31 -3.89 -16.62 10.37
N PHE A 32 -4.16 -17.15 9.16
CA PHE A 32 -3.20 -17.15 8.05
C PHE A 32 -3.06 -15.79 7.34
N LYS A 33 -3.13 -14.70 8.08
CA LYS A 33 -3.03 -13.34 7.52
C LYS A 33 -1.69 -13.05 6.82
N CYS A 34 -0.66 -13.80 7.13
CA CYS A 34 0.69 -13.64 6.56
C CYS A 34 1.00 -14.63 5.44
N MET A 35 0.03 -15.46 5.02
CA MET A 35 0.26 -16.45 3.97
C MET A 35 0.51 -15.75 2.63
N GLU A 36 1.66 -16.02 2.02
CA GLU A 36 2.10 -15.45 0.75
C GLU A 36 1.95 -16.43 -0.40
N VAL A 37 2.05 -17.73 -0.09
CA VAL A 37 2.01 -18.80 -1.08
C VAL A 37 1.08 -19.91 -0.60
N LEU A 38 0.14 -20.27 -1.44
CA LEU A 38 -0.67 -21.48 -1.29
C LEU A 38 -0.45 -22.36 -2.52
N LYS A 39 0.25 -23.48 -2.32
CA LYS A 39 0.42 -24.49 -3.38
C LYS A 39 -0.53 -25.65 -3.14
N MET A 40 -1.24 -26.06 -4.17
CA MET A 40 -2.15 -27.21 -4.12
C MET A 40 -1.93 -28.11 -5.32
N GLU A 41 -1.58 -29.37 -5.05
CA GLU A 41 -1.36 -30.37 -6.09
C GLU A 41 -2.02 -31.68 -5.68
N TYR A 42 -2.86 -32.25 -6.57
CA TYR A 42 -3.61 -33.48 -6.32
C TYR A 42 -4.46 -33.46 -5.05
N VAL A 43 -5.14 -32.35 -4.81
CA VAL A 43 -6.02 -32.16 -3.65
C VAL A 43 -7.46 -32.35 -4.08
N GLY A 44 -8.01 -33.51 -3.82
CA GLY A 44 -9.40 -33.97 -3.94
C GLY A 44 -10.41 -33.17 -4.80
N ARG A 45 -11.67 -33.46 -4.66
CA ARG A 45 -12.76 -32.70 -5.32
C ARG A 45 -13.18 -31.52 -4.43
N MET A 46 -12.33 -30.56 -4.24
CA MET A 46 -12.74 -29.35 -3.51
C MET A 46 -13.53 -28.42 -4.42
N LYS A 47 -14.83 -28.33 -4.21
CA LYS A 47 -15.68 -27.29 -4.81
C LYS A 47 -15.25 -25.87 -4.34
N GLU A 48 -14.48 -25.80 -3.29
CA GLU A 48 -14.06 -24.58 -2.58
C GLU A 48 -12.62 -24.12 -2.92
N LEU A 49 -11.99 -24.70 -3.96
CA LEU A 49 -10.71 -24.19 -4.49
C LEU A 49 -10.76 -22.68 -4.78
N ALA A 50 -11.91 -22.20 -5.21
CA ALA A 50 -12.15 -20.77 -5.45
C ALA A 50 -12.12 -19.96 -4.15
N GLU A 51 -12.55 -20.53 -3.01
CA GLU A 51 -12.50 -19.83 -1.72
C GLU A 51 -11.09 -19.81 -1.12
N LEU A 52 -10.30 -20.88 -1.31
CA LEU A 52 -8.91 -20.91 -0.89
C LEU A 52 -8.05 -19.95 -1.72
N ARG A 53 -8.32 -19.79 -3.02
CA ARG A 53 -7.68 -18.77 -3.87
C ARG A 53 -7.95 -17.34 -3.44
N LYS A 54 -8.98 -17.07 -2.64
CA LYS A 54 -9.21 -15.75 -2.02
C LYS A 54 -8.10 -15.34 -1.04
N TRP A 55 -7.28 -16.28 -0.61
CA TRP A 55 -6.16 -16.04 0.32
C TRP A 55 -4.83 -15.78 -0.41
N GLU A 56 -4.78 -15.96 -1.74
CA GLU A 56 -3.61 -15.57 -2.53
C GLU A 56 -3.45 -14.05 -2.43
N LYS A 57 -2.35 -13.63 -1.85
CA LYS A 57 -1.99 -12.22 -1.80
C LYS A 57 -1.83 -11.69 -3.22
N LYS A 58 -2.46 -10.55 -3.50
CA LYS A 58 -2.63 -10.06 -4.85
C LYS A 58 -1.90 -8.76 -5.08
N LYS A 59 -1.28 -8.68 -6.26
CA LYS A 59 -1.03 -7.42 -6.92
C LYS A 59 -2.35 -6.91 -7.47
N VAL A 60 -2.72 -5.68 -7.13
CA VAL A 60 -3.92 -5.01 -7.63
C VAL A 60 -3.49 -3.89 -8.56
N VAL A 61 -4.05 -3.85 -9.75
CA VAL A 61 -3.87 -2.76 -10.71
C VAL A 61 -5.15 -1.94 -10.73
N ILE A 62 -5.00 -0.65 -10.46
CA ILE A 62 -6.08 0.34 -10.43
C ILE A 62 -6.03 1.13 -11.73
N ALA A 63 -7.02 0.97 -12.58
CA ALA A 63 -7.17 1.71 -13.82
C ALA A 63 -8.31 2.75 -13.74
N CYS A 64 -9.21 2.60 -12.76
CA CYS A 64 -10.29 3.54 -12.51
C CYS A 64 -10.71 3.54 -11.03
N LYS A 65 -11.60 4.47 -10.66
CA LYS A 65 -12.10 4.58 -9.28
C LYS A 65 -12.78 3.31 -8.78
N ASN A 66 -13.53 2.61 -9.64
CA ASN A 66 -14.24 1.39 -9.25
C ASN A 66 -13.28 0.27 -8.81
N ASP A 67 -12.09 0.22 -9.42
CA ASP A 67 -11.05 -0.74 -9.00
C ASP A 67 -10.55 -0.40 -7.60
N TRP A 68 -10.45 0.90 -7.29
CA TRP A 68 -10.06 1.39 -5.97
C TRP A 68 -11.07 0.97 -4.89
N ASP A 69 -12.35 1.17 -5.15
CA ASP A 69 -13.44 0.82 -4.23
C ASP A 69 -13.56 -0.70 -4.01
N GLY A 70 -13.00 -1.52 -4.92
CA GLY A 70 -13.00 -2.98 -4.88
C GLY A 70 -11.79 -3.63 -4.20
N ILE A 71 -10.86 -2.87 -3.62
CA ILE A 71 -9.65 -3.42 -2.99
C ILE A 71 -9.98 -4.28 -1.77
N ASP A 72 -9.55 -5.55 -1.78
CA ASP A 72 -9.55 -6.37 -0.57
C ASP A 72 -8.30 -6.06 0.28
N VAL A 73 -8.49 -5.20 1.27
CA VAL A 73 -7.42 -4.69 2.14
C VAL A 73 -6.63 -5.79 2.88
N ASN A 74 -7.22 -6.99 3.04
CA ASN A 74 -6.56 -8.10 3.75
C ASN A 74 -5.58 -8.88 2.87
N LEU A 75 -5.77 -8.84 1.55
CA LEU A 75 -5.06 -9.69 0.60
C LEU A 75 -4.07 -8.92 -0.28
N VAL A 76 -4.16 -7.60 -0.32
CA VAL A 76 -3.32 -6.79 -1.19
C VAL A 76 -1.89 -6.70 -0.66
N VAL A 77 -0.94 -6.97 -1.56
CA VAL A 77 0.52 -6.87 -1.29
C VAL A 77 1.16 -5.76 -2.12
N GLU A 78 0.67 -5.56 -3.32
CA GLU A 78 1.16 -4.52 -4.22
C GLU A 78 -0.05 -3.80 -4.83
N ILE A 79 -0.03 -2.47 -4.76
CA ILE A 79 -0.99 -1.61 -5.44
C ILE A 79 -0.25 -0.84 -6.52
N VAL A 80 -0.75 -0.94 -7.75
CA VAL A 80 -0.26 -0.16 -8.89
C VAL A 80 -1.41 0.65 -9.47
N VAL A 81 -1.32 1.96 -9.38
CA VAL A 81 -2.29 2.89 -9.94
C VAL A 81 -1.78 3.34 -11.31
N SER A 82 -2.59 3.21 -12.33
CA SER A 82 -2.28 3.66 -13.69
C SER A 82 -2.25 5.19 -13.77
N ASN A 83 -1.56 5.74 -14.76
CA ASN A 83 -1.53 7.20 -14.98
C ASN A 83 -2.94 7.76 -15.22
N GLY A 84 -3.20 8.96 -14.75
CA GLY A 84 -4.48 9.66 -14.93
C GLY A 84 -5.66 8.97 -14.23
N CYS A 85 -5.41 8.22 -13.16
CA CYS A 85 -6.44 7.47 -12.48
C CYS A 85 -6.94 8.19 -11.22
N CYS A 86 -8.25 8.02 -10.92
CA CYS A 86 -8.86 8.55 -9.69
C CYS A 86 -8.76 10.09 -9.57
N GLU A 87 -8.86 10.82 -10.68
CA GLU A 87 -8.84 12.28 -10.68
C GLU A 87 -10.01 12.86 -9.87
N GLU A 88 -11.19 12.22 -9.95
CA GLU A 88 -12.38 12.66 -9.23
C GLU A 88 -12.87 11.62 -8.21
N GLY A 89 -13.52 12.10 -7.17
CA GLY A 89 -14.35 11.31 -6.27
C GLY A 89 -13.64 10.52 -5.18
N VAL A 90 -12.31 10.56 -5.08
CA VAL A 90 -11.55 9.97 -3.97
C VAL A 90 -11.01 11.12 -3.11
N ARG A 91 -11.67 11.40 -1.98
CA ARG A 91 -11.25 12.48 -1.07
C ARG A 91 -10.19 12.03 -0.06
N VAL A 92 -10.25 10.77 0.37
CA VAL A 92 -9.30 10.22 1.32
C VAL A 92 -8.77 8.88 0.79
N VAL A 93 -7.47 8.77 0.71
CA VAL A 93 -6.76 7.51 0.43
C VAL A 93 -6.21 6.99 1.75
N ASP A 94 -6.95 6.13 2.42
CA ASP A 94 -6.54 5.50 3.67
C ASP A 94 -6.19 4.03 3.44
N LEU A 95 -4.90 3.72 3.51
CA LEU A 95 -4.37 2.36 3.33
C LEU A 95 -4.04 1.67 4.66
N SER A 96 -4.38 2.25 5.81
CA SER A 96 -4.04 1.70 7.13
C SER A 96 -4.58 0.27 7.36
N GLY A 97 -5.67 -0.09 6.66
CA GLY A 97 -6.23 -1.44 6.64
C GLY A 97 -5.43 -2.46 5.81
N CYS A 98 -4.57 -2.01 4.89
CA CYS A 98 -3.80 -2.89 3.99
C CYS A 98 -2.57 -3.48 4.68
N VAL A 99 -2.78 -4.26 5.73
CA VAL A 99 -1.73 -4.75 6.64
C VAL A 99 -0.65 -5.60 5.98
N SER A 100 -0.91 -6.14 4.80
CA SER A 100 0.01 -6.96 4.01
C SER A 100 0.72 -6.19 2.91
N LEU A 101 0.40 -4.91 2.72
CA LEU A 101 0.93 -4.08 1.64
C LEU A 101 2.44 -3.90 1.78
N ARG A 102 3.18 -4.24 0.73
CA ARG A 102 4.63 -4.08 0.63
C ARG A 102 5.05 -2.96 -0.31
N GLU A 103 4.28 -2.76 -1.38
CA GLU A 103 4.60 -1.76 -2.37
C GLU A 103 3.36 -1.00 -2.81
N LEU A 104 3.49 0.33 -2.84
CA LEU A 104 2.54 1.25 -3.45
C LEU A 104 3.23 1.96 -4.61
N ARG A 105 2.69 1.83 -5.82
CA ARG A 105 3.10 2.60 -7.00
C ARG A 105 1.92 3.38 -7.52
N VAL A 106 2.06 4.67 -7.61
CA VAL A 106 1.07 5.57 -8.20
C VAL A 106 1.67 6.16 -9.46
N GLY A 107 0.97 6.00 -10.58
CA GLY A 107 1.32 6.61 -11.85
C GLY A 107 1.24 8.14 -11.78
N SER A 108 1.54 8.82 -12.87
CA SER A 108 1.45 10.28 -12.92
C SER A 108 0.00 10.74 -13.05
N ASP A 109 -0.28 11.98 -12.63
CA ASP A 109 -1.57 12.67 -12.75
C ASP A 109 -2.74 11.93 -12.08
N CYS A 110 -2.50 11.39 -10.88
CA CYS A 110 -3.49 10.63 -10.12
C CYS A 110 -3.97 11.38 -8.88
N PHE A 111 -5.22 11.09 -8.46
CA PHE A 111 -5.78 11.54 -7.18
C PHE A 111 -5.85 13.06 -7.02
N GLU A 112 -6.23 13.78 -8.06
CA GLU A 112 -6.27 15.25 -8.09
C GLU A 112 -7.09 15.83 -6.94
N MET A 113 -8.28 15.28 -6.66
CA MET A 113 -9.24 15.78 -5.66
C MET A 113 -9.05 15.15 -4.27
N THR A 114 -7.92 14.50 -4.01
CA THR A 114 -7.67 13.82 -2.73
C THR A 114 -7.11 14.79 -1.70
N ASP A 115 -7.78 14.90 -0.56
CA ASP A 115 -7.40 15.78 0.54
C ASP A 115 -6.42 15.10 1.50
N GLU A 116 -6.51 13.76 1.66
CA GLU A 116 -5.60 13.05 2.56
C GLU A 116 -5.07 11.75 1.95
N LEU A 117 -3.76 11.56 2.12
CA LEU A 117 -3.11 10.25 1.94
C LEU A 117 -2.58 9.75 3.29
N ARG A 118 -3.08 8.58 3.72
CA ARG A 118 -2.71 7.95 4.99
C ARG A 118 -2.02 6.61 4.78
N LEU A 119 -0.73 6.56 5.09
CA LEU A 119 0.08 5.35 5.14
C LEU A 119 0.47 5.11 6.60
N ILE A 120 -0.46 4.54 7.39
CA ILE A 120 -0.31 4.46 8.83
C ILE A 120 -0.34 3.00 9.30
N GLY A 121 0.68 2.58 10.06
CA GLY A 121 0.73 1.26 10.67
C GLY A 121 1.00 0.11 9.70
N LEU A 122 1.45 0.40 8.48
CA LEU A 122 1.75 -0.56 7.42
C LEU A 122 3.11 -1.23 7.69
N LYS A 123 3.10 -2.26 8.53
CA LYS A 123 4.33 -2.89 9.05
C LYS A 123 5.14 -3.61 7.96
N GLU A 124 4.49 -4.04 6.89
CA GLU A 124 5.13 -4.75 5.77
C GLU A 124 5.50 -3.82 4.61
N LEU A 125 5.09 -2.55 4.64
CA LEU A 125 5.35 -1.59 3.57
C LEU A 125 6.86 -1.33 3.47
N GLU A 126 7.42 -1.59 2.29
CA GLU A 126 8.86 -1.47 2.00
C GLU A 126 9.14 -0.30 1.05
N ARG A 127 8.21 -0.02 0.13
CA ARG A 127 8.42 0.95 -0.93
C ARG A 127 7.16 1.73 -1.29
N VAL A 128 7.33 3.04 -1.48
CA VAL A 128 6.30 3.95 -2.00
C VAL A 128 6.90 4.75 -3.15
N VAL A 129 6.26 4.70 -4.31
CA VAL A 129 6.65 5.47 -5.49
C VAL A 129 5.42 6.18 -6.03
N ILE A 130 5.47 7.49 -6.09
CA ILE A 130 4.40 8.36 -6.58
C ILE A 130 4.95 9.12 -7.79
N GLY A 131 4.21 9.09 -8.90
CA GLY A 131 4.56 9.77 -10.14
C GLY A 131 4.44 11.29 -10.05
N ASN A 132 4.55 11.97 -11.18
CA ASN A 132 4.46 13.42 -11.28
C ASN A 132 3.00 13.89 -11.20
N GLY A 133 2.75 15.08 -10.67
CA GLY A 133 1.44 15.74 -10.68
C GLY A 133 0.34 14.99 -9.92
N CYS A 134 0.72 14.19 -8.92
CA CYS A 134 -0.24 13.42 -8.12
C CYS A 134 -0.70 14.17 -6.87
N PHE A 135 -1.93 13.88 -6.41
CA PHE A 135 -2.46 14.45 -5.18
C PHE A 135 -2.43 15.99 -5.18
N THR A 136 -2.77 16.61 -6.29
CA THR A 136 -2.79 18.06 -6.41
C THR A 136 -3.78 18.51 -7.48
N GLU A 137 -4.47 19.62 -7.23
CA GLU A 137 -5.23 20.37 -8.22
C GLU A 137 -4.34 21.27 -9.09
N TYR A 138 -3.09 21.47 -8.67
CA TYR A 138 -2.14 22.41 -9.26
C TYR A 138 -0.96 21.67 -9.91
N LYS A 139 -1.22 21.01 -11.04
CA LYS A 139 -0.25 20.11 -11.72
C LYS A 139 1.01 20.80 -12.24
N ASN A 140 0.98 22.10 -12.49
CA ASN A 140 2.09 22.89 -13.02
C ASN A 140 2.30 24.21 -12.27
N SER A 141 1.80 24.31 -11.04
CA SER A 141 1.89 25.50 -10.23
C SER A 141 1.90 25.13 -8.75
N ILE A 142 1.81 26.12 -7.90
CA ILE A 142 1.77 25.97 -6.44
C ILE A 142 0.40 26.39 -5.93
N GLY A 143 -0.15 25.59 -5.03
CA GLY A 143 -1.40 25.89 -4.33
C GLY A 143 -1.17 25.86 -2.81
N ASN A 144 -2.19 26.30 -2.09
CA ASN A 144 -2.21 26.25 -0.64
C ASN A 144 -3.61 25.85 -0.19
N ASN A 145 -3.77 24.57 0.19
CA ASN A 145 -5.03 24.06 0.69
C ASN A 145 -4.83 23.53 2.12
N PRO A 146 -5.36 24.20 3.15
CA PRO A 146 -5.13 23.86 4.55
C PRO A 146 -5.70 22.50 4.95
N ASP A 147 -6.61 21.95 4.17
CA ASP A 147 -7.25 20.67 4.46
C ASP A 147 -6.52 19.47 3.81
N ARG A 148 -5.39 19.71 3.11
CA ARG A 148 -4.63 18.66 2.43
C ARG A 148 -3.42 18.20 3.23
N HIS A 149 -3.42 16.88 3.58
CA HIS A 149 -2.47 16.30 4.51
C HIS A 149 -1.90 14.98 3.99
N PHE A 150 -0.60 14.77 4.17
CA PHE A 150 0.10 13.53 3.88
C PHE A 150 0.73 12.94 5.15
N TYR A 151 0.41 11.68 5.42
CA TYR A 151 0.88 10.98 6.61
C TYR A 151 1.57 9.66 6.26
N VAL A 152 2.81 9.50 6.73
CA VAL A 152 3.55 8.24 6.72
C VAL A 152 3.98 7.93 8.15
N LYS A 153 3.24 7.05 8.83
CA LYS A 153 3.48 6.82 10.26
C LYS A 153 3.53 5.32 10.59
N LYS A 154 4.47 4.95 11.46
CA LYS A 154 4.60 3.59 12.01
C LYS A 154 4.74 2.51 10.92
N CYS A 155 5.45 2.83 9.83
CA CYS A 155 5.78 1.91 8.73
C CYS A 155 7.18 1.36 8.96
N ALA A 156 7.28 0.31 9.79
CA ALA A 156 8.55 -0.17 10.35
C ALA A 156 9.55 -0.69 9.30
N ARG A 157 9.09 -1.13 8.14
CA ARG A 157 9.92 -1.69 7.05
C ARG A 157 10.11 -0.74 5.88
N LEU A 158 9.50 0.43 5.89
CA LEU A 158 9.60 1.38 4.78
C LEU A 158 11.06 1.81 4.59
N ARG A 159 11.60 1.56 3.40
CA ARG A 159 12.97 1.88 3.01
C ARG A 159 13.04 3.01 2.00
N GLU A 160 12.08 3.08 1.11
CA GLU A 160 12.09 4.00 -0.02
C GLU A 160 10.77 4.76 -0.14
N LEU A 161 10.86 6.10 -0.15
CA LEU A 161 9.76 7.01 -0.45
C LEU A 161 10.20 7.92 -1.60
N LYS A 162 9.60 7.73 -2.79
CA LYS A 162 9.87 8.57 -3.97
C LYS A 162 8.60 9.29 -4.38
N ILE A 163 8.70 10.57 -4.62
CA ILE A 163 7.60 11.47 -5.02
C ILE A 163 8.05 12.28 -6.22
N GLY A 164 7.32 12.17 -7.33
CA GLY A 164 7.59 12.91 -8.56
C GLY A 164 7.29 14.41 -8.45
N CYS A 165 7.74 15.16 -9.45
CA CYS A 165 7.57 16.61 -9.51
C CYS A 165 6.12 17.04 -9.40
N TYR A 166 5.86 18.16 -8.77
CA TYR A 166 4.55 18.78 -8.57
C TYR A 166 3.52 17.96 -7.77
N SER A 167 3.87 16.77 -7.32
CA SER A 167 2.99 15.98 -6.45
C SER A 167 2.90 16.62 -5.07
N PHE A 168 1.67 16.68 -4.52
CA PHE A 168 1.36 17.35 -3.25
C PHE A 168 1.71 18.84 -3.22
N SER A 169 1.68 19.53 -4.36
CA SER A 169 2.11 20.94 -4.44
C SER A 169 1.23 21.92 -3.65
N ASP A 170 0.02 21.54 -3.32
CA ASP A 170 -0.96 22.31 -2.55
C ASP A 170 -1.25 21.75 -1.15
N TYR A 171 -0.53 20.71 -0.74
CA TYR A 171 -0.64 20.15 0.60
C TYR A 171 0.08 21.04 1.63
N THR A 172 -0.48 21.13 2.82
CA THR A 172 0.03 21.99 3.91
C THR A 172 0.66 21.21 5.05
N VAL A 173 0.44 19.89 5.09
CA VAL A 173 1.03 19.01 6.10
C VAL A 173 1.70 17.82 5.44
N CYS A 174 2.97 17.58 5.80
CA CYS A 174 3.70 16.36 5.48
C CYS A 174 4.34 15.83 6.75
N GLU A 175 3.81 14.74 7.29
CA GLU A 175 4.32 14.13 8.52
C GLU A 175 4.87 12.72 8.25
N ILE A 176 6.15 12.53 8.54
CA ILE A 176 6.84 11.24 8.45
C ILE A 176 7.35 10.88 9.84
N GLU A 177 6.74 9.86 10.46
CA GLU A 177 6.98 9.53 11.87
C GLU A 177 7.13 8.01 12.08
N ASN A 178 8.10 7.62 12.91
CA ASN A 178 8.33 6.22 13.30
C ASN A 178 8.52 5.29 12.10
N VAL A 179 9.46 5.63 11.22
CA VAL A 179 9.87 4.87 10.02
C VAL A 179 11.35 4.45 10.13
N PRO A 180 11.72 3.57 11.06
CA PRO A 180 13.12 3.32 11.45
C PRO A 180 13.99 2.68 10.36
N SER A 181 13.37 2.09 9.33
CA SER A 181 14.10 1.47 8.21
C SER A 181 14.26 2.39 7.00
N LEU A 182 13.79 3.64 7.07
CA LEU A 182 13.81 4.55 5.93
C LEU A 182 15.27 4.89 5.54
N GLU A 183 15.61 4.63 4.29
CA GLU A 183 16.93 4.80 3.72
C GLU A 183 16.97 5.91 2.66
N VAL A 184 15.87 6.07 1.93
CA VAL A 184 15.77 6.99 0.79
C VAL A 184 14.48 7.79 0.84
N ILE A 185 14.61 9.12 0.79
CA ILE A 185 13.52 10.04 0.46
C ILE A 185 13.96 10.84 -0.77
N GLU A 186 13.19 10.72 -1.86
CA GLU A 186 13.38 11.52 -3.07
C GLU A 186 12.10 12.30 -3.34
N MET A 187 12.20 13.61 -3.53
CA MET A 187 11.08 14.49 -3.87
C MET A 187 11.47 15.33 -5.07
N GLY A 188 10.73 15.15 -6.18
CA GLY A 188 11.01 15.82 -7.44
C GLY A 188 12.26 15.31 -8.15
N GLU A 189 12.76 16.09 -9.10
CA GLU A 189 13.96 15.81 -9.90
C GLU A 189 15.10 16.74 -9.53
N TRP A 190 16.33 16.22 -9.58
CA TRP A 190 17.52 17.01 -9.33
C TRP A 190 17.68 18.08 -10.43
N LYS A 191 17.76 19.33 -10.05
CA LYS A 191 17.89 20.54 -10.90
C LYS A 191 16.59 21.06 -11.54
N GLU A 192 15.42 20.59 -11.14
CA GLU A 192 14.16 21.14 -11.58
C GLU A 192 13.37 21.74 -10.38
N ASP A 193 12.54 22.74 -10.65
CA ASP A 193 11.61 23.27 -9.67
C ASP A 193 10.47 22.25 -9.49
N SER A 194 10.59 21.44 -8.47
CA SER A 194 9.67 20.29 -8.27
C SER A 194 8.41 20.65 -7.54
N CYS A 195 8.37 21.76 -6.83
CA CYS A 195 7.22 22.33 -6.11
C CYS A 195 6.44 21.35 -5.19
N ASN A 196 7.05 20.26 -4.77
CA ASN A 196 6.45 19.34 -3.81
C ASN A 196 6.29 20.01 -2.46
N PHE A 197 5.10 19.91 -1.85
CA PHE A 197 4.85 20.45 -0.50
C PHE A 197 5.29 21.91 -0.31
N TYR A 198 5.09 22.75 -1.31
CA TYR A 198 5.65 24.09 -1.37
C TYR A 198 5.27 24.98 -0.17
N HIS A 199 4.05 24.83 0.34
CA HIS A 199 3.54 25.53 1.52
C HIS A 199 3.42 24.65 2.76
N ALA A 200 3.92 23.41 2.72
CA ALA A 200 3.74 22.48 3.81
C ALA A 200 4.72 22.69 4.96
N SER A 201 4.25 22.38 6.16
CA SER A 201 5.11 22.05 7.28
C SER A 201 5.61 20.62 7.11
N LEU A 202 6.93 20.44 6.98
CA LEU A 202 7.53 19.10 6.96
C LEU A 202 7.95 18.71 8.38
N GLU A 203 7.32 17.66 8.91
CA GLU A 203 7.75 17.05 10.17
C GLU A 203 8.34 15.66 9.89
N LEU A 204 9.65 15.52 10.11
CA LEU A 204 10.37 14.25 10.04
C LEU A 204 10.82 13.85 11.44
N LYS A 205 10.14 12.85 12.02
CA LYS A 205 10.42 12.28 13.34
C LYS A 205 10.74 10.80 13.20
N SER A 206 11.99 10.46 13.01
CA SER A 206 12.41 9.07 12.84
C SER A 206 13.72 8.79 13.55
N ASP A 207 13.79 7.64 14.20
CA ASP A 207 15.02 7.11 14.79
C ASP A 207 15.91 6.40 13.74
N SER A 208 15.65 6.60 12.46
CA SER A 208 16.43 5.98 11.40
C SER A 208 17.87 6.49 11.38
N GLN A 209 18.80 5.60 11.64
CA GLN A 209 20.24 5.88 11.49
C GLN A 209 20.75 5.67 10.05
N ARG A 210 19.87 5.32 9.12
CA ARG A 210 20.18 4.91 7.74
C ARG A 210 19.76 5.93 6.68
N LEU A 211 19.03 6.97 7.08
CA LEU A 211 18.55 7.99 6.15
C LEU A 211 19.74 8.74 5.55
N LYS A 212 19.79 8.80 4.23
CA LYS A 212 20.83 9.49 3.44
C LYS A 212 20.19 10.57 2.59
#